data_b5ecfab5ede58549e45805979c6761e8
#
_entry.id   b5ecfab5ede58549e45805979c6761e8
#
_cell.length_a   1.000
_cell.length_b   1.000
_cell.length_c   1.000
_cell.angle_alpha   90.00
_cell.angle_beta   90.00
_cell.angle_gamma   90.00
#
_symmetry.space_group_name_H-M   'P 1'
#
loop_
_entity.id
_entity.type
_entity.pdbx_description
1 polymer ?
#
loop_
_entity_poly.entity_id
_entity_poly.type
_entity_poly.pdbx_seq_one_letter_code
_entity_poly.pdbx_strand_id
1 'polypeptide(L)'
;MERIWLKHYPAGVPADIDVTQYSSLVELLEESFKKFADRKAFICMDKAITYRELDEMSSALGAYLQSKGLQKGARVALMMPNVLQYPVATAAVLRAGFAVVNVNPLYTPRELEHQLKDSGAEAIIVLENFATTVQKVLPNTAVKHVIVGSMGDLLGLKGVIVNLVVRDRKSTRLNSSHR
;
A
#
# COMPACT_ATOMS: atom_id res chain seq x y z
N MET A 1 7.38 -34.42 -14.96
CA MET A 1 8.64 -33.85 -14.43
C MET A 1 8.74 -34.28 -12.97
N GLU A 2 9.86 -34.86 -12.52
CA GLU A 2 10.03 -35.28 -11.13
C GLU A 2 10.14 -34.06 -10.22
N ARG A 3 9.38 -34.03 -9.11
CA ARG A 3 9.32 -32.91 -8.16
C ARG A 3 10.45 -33.04 -7.12
N ILE A 4 11.70 -32.89 -7.55
CA ILE A 4 12.90 -33.11 -6.72
C ILE A 4 12.96 -32.24 -5.46
N TRP A 5 12.32 -31.06 -5.47
CA TRP A 5 12.26 -30.13 -4.32
C TRP A 5 11.46 -30.67 -3.13
N LEU A 6 10.53 -31.61 -3.33
CA LEU A 6 9.73 -32.18 -2.25
C LEU A 6 10.59 -32.92 -1.20
N LYS A 7 11.76 -33.42 -1.58
CA LYS A 7 12.71 -34.06 -0.66
C LYS A 7 13.27 -33.10 0.40
N HIS A 8 13.16 -31.78 0.16
CA HIS A 8 13.65 -30.73 1.04
C HIS A 8 12.55 -30.04 1.84
N TYR A 9 11.30 -30.47 1.71
CA TYR A 9 10.21 -29.90 2.48
C TYR A 9 10.30 -30.34 3.94
N PRO A 10 10.14 -29.44 4.92
CA PRO A 10 10.03 -29.81 6.32
C PRO A 10 8.83 -30.75 6.56
N ALA A 11 8.93 -31.56 7.61
CA ALA A 11 7.83 -32.43 8.02
C ALA A 11 6.55 -31.59 8.28
N GLY A 12 5.41 -32.05 7.73
CA GLY A 12 4.12 -31.38 7.87
C GLY A 12 3.82 -30.30 6.83
N VAL A 13 4.76 -29.99 5.93
CA VAL A 13 4.49 -29.10 4.79
C VAL A 13 3.89 -29.93 3.65
N PRO A 14 2.67 -29.63 3.19
CA PRO A 14 2.04 -30.37 2.10
C PRO A 14 2.77 -30.12 0.77
N ALA A 15 2.73 -31.12 -0.12
CA ALA A 15 3.35 -31.05 -1.44
C ALA A 15 2.67 -30.03 -2.37
N ASP A 16 1.39 -29.82 -2.17
CA ASP A 16 0.56 -28.87 -2.92
C ASP A 16 -0.29 -28.04 -1.94
N ILE A 17 -0.56 -26.80 -2.28
CA ILE A 17 -1.46 -25.94 -1.51
C ILE A 17 -2.92 -26.24 -1.88
N ASP A 18 -3.81 -26.17 -0.91
CA ASP A 18 -5.26 -26.20 -1.15
C ASP A 18 -5.71 -24.80 -1.61
N VAL A 19 -5.93 -24.66 -2.91
CA VAL A 19 -6.39 -23.41 -3.53
C VAL A 19 -7.86 -23.12 -3.25
N THR A 20 -8.58 -24.03 -2.61
CA THR A 20 -10.01 -23.89 -2.28
C THR A 20 -10.24 -23.44 -0.84
N GLN A 21 -9.20 -23.36 -0.02
CA GLN A 21 -9.28 -23.00 1.38
C GLN A 21 -9.88 -21.59 1.60
N TYR A 22 -9.60 -20.65 0.70
CA TYR A 22 -10.14 -19.28 0.73
C TYR A 22 -10.69 -18.92 -0.65
N SER A 23 -11.86 -18.29 -0.68
CA SER A 23 -12.47 -17.80 -1.92
C SER A 23 -11.79 -16.52 -2.44
N SER A 24 -11.11 -15.79 -1.55
CA SER A 24 -10.46 -14.54 -1.87
C SER A 24 -9.40 -14.14 -0.83
N LEU A 25 -8.50 -13.22 -1.21
CA LEU A 25 -7.58 -12.58 -0.24
C LEU A 25 -8.33 -11.79 0.84
N VAL A 26 -9.50 -11.25 0.53
CA VAL A 26 -10.33 -10.53 1.51
C VAL A 26 -10.79 -11.47 2.61
N GLU A 27 -11.28 -12.67 2.27
CA GLU A 27 -11.69 -13.67 3.25
C GLU A 27 -10.53 -14.08 4.17
N LEU A 28 -9.35 -14.35 3.59
CA LEU A 28 -8.14 -14.65 4.35
C LEU A 28 -7.78 -13.51 5.33
N LEU A 29 -7.86 -12.26 4.88
CA LEU A 29 -7.58 -11.09 5.71
C LEU A 29 -8.59 -10.95 6.85
N GLU A 30 -9.89 -11.06 6.56
CA GLU A 30 -10.96 -10.90 7.56
C GLU A 30 -10.95 -12.02 8.60
N GLU A 31 -10.64 -13.26 8.21
CA GLU A 31 -10.43 -14.34 9.15
C GLU A 31 -9.23 -14.06 10.06
N SER A 32 -8.12 -13.59 9.47
CA SER A 32 -6.91 -13.24 10.21
C SER A 32 -7.14 -12.08 11.19
N PHE A 33 -7.91 -11.06 10.79
CA PHE A 33 -8.27 -9.92 11.65
C PHE A 33 -9.03 -10.39 12.89
N LYS A 34 -9.99 -11.30 12.72
CA LYS A 34 -10.76 -11.87 13.83
C LYS A 34 -9.90 -12.77 14.73
N LYS A 35 -9.16 -13.70 14.13
CA LYS A 35 -8.38 -14.72 14.82
C LYS A 35 -7.21 -14.16 15.62
N PHE A 36 -6.55 -13.11 15.11
CA PHE A 36 -5.34 -12.55 15.68
C PHE A 36 -5.49 -11.09 16.13
N ALA A 37 -6.71 -10.63 16.40
CA ALA A 37 -7.06 -9.23 16.63
C ALA A 37 -6.05 -8.46 17.49
N ASP A 38 -5.63 -9.00 18.63
CA ASP A 38 -4.76 -8.32 19.60
C ASP A 38 -3.26 -8.58 19.37
N ARG A 39 -2.92 -9.38 18.35
CA ARG A 39 -1.52 -9.60 17.96
C ARG A 39 -1.00 -8.46 17.09
N LYS A 40 0.30 -8.21 17.17
CA LYS A 40 1.00 -7.30 16.26
C LYS A 40 0.96 -7.87 14.85
N ALA A 41 0.43 -7.08 13.90
CA ALA A 41 0.38 -7.44 12.49
C ALA A 41 1.62 -6.94 11.73
N PHE A 42 1.97 -5.67 11.92
CA PHE A 42 3.11 -5.04 11.26
C PHE A 42 3.88 -4.15 12.21
N ILE A 43 5.18 -4.03 11.99
CA ILE A 43 6.09 -3.18 12.77
C ILE A 43 6.92 -2.34 11.80
N CYS A 44 6.97 -1.04 12.02
CA CYS A 44 7.84 -0.12 11.27
C CYS A 44 8.34 0.97 12.23
N MET A 45 9.64 1.26 12.22
CA MET A 45 10.28 2.26 13.08
C MET A 45 9.88 2.12 14.56
N ASP A 46 9.91 0.90 15.09
CA ASP A 46 9.50 0.50 16.45
C ASP A 46 8.02 0.69 16.81
N LYS A 47 7.22 1.21 15.90
CA LYS A 47 5.77 1.26 16.07
C LYS A 47 5.13 0.01 15.46
N ALA A 48 4.31 -0.66 16.26
CA ALA A 48 3.49 -1.78 15.80
C ALA A 48 2.05 -1.30 15.57
N ILE A 49 1.37 -1.94 14.63
CA ILE A 49 -0.09 -1.98 14.53
C ILE A 49 -0.57 -3.41 14.74
N THR A 50 -1.70 -3.57 15.42
CA THR A 50 -2.36 -4.86 15.65
C THR A 50 -3.22 -5.23 14.44
N TYR A 51 -3.67 -6.49 14.37
CA TYR A 51 -4.66 -6.91 13.37
C TYR A 51 -5.99 -6.17 13.54
N ARG A 52 -6.41 -5.84 14.76
CA ARG A 52 -7.59 -5.02 15.04
C ARG A 52 -7.45 -3.61 14.47
N GLU A 53 -6.34 -2.93 14.74
CA GLU A 53 -6.07 -1.60 14.18
C GLU A 53 -6.00 -1.62 12.65
N LEU A 54 -5.42 -2.68 12.07
CA LEU A 54 -5.37 -2.86 10.62
C LEU A 54 -6.78 -3.05 10.03
N ASP A 55 -7.65 -3.83 10.69
CA ASP A 55 -9.04 -4.01 10.31
C ASP A 55 -9.81 -2.68 10.30
N GLU A 56 -9.75 -1.95 11.42
CA GLU A 56 -10.43 -0.65 11.57
C GLU A 56 -9.98 0.38 10.54
N MET A 57 -8.66 0.56 10.40
CA MET A 57 -8.09 1.54 9.46
C MET A 57 -8.37 1.16 8.00
N SER A 58 -8.24 -0.11 7.65
CA SER A 58 -8.50 -0.55 6.27
C SER A 58 -9.99 -0.48 5.92
N SER A 59 -10.89 -0.74 6.87
CA SER A 59 -12.33 -0.56 6.70
C SER A 59 -12.68 0.90 6.43
N ALA A 60 -12.16 1.82 7.24
CA ALA A 60 -12.40 3.25 7.09
C ALA A 60 -11.87 3.79 5.75
N LEU A 61 -10.64 3.41 5.37
CA LEU A 61 -10.05 3.82 4.09
C LEU A 61 -10.79 3.19 2.91
N GLY A 62 -11.22 1.93 3.03
CA GLY A 62 -12.03 1.26 2.00
C GLY A 62 -13.36 1.96 1.75
N ALA A 63 -14.08 2.33 2.80
CA ALA A 63 -15.30 3.11 2.72
C ALA A 63 -15.08 4.49 2.09
N TYR A 64 -13.98 5.16 2.44
CA TYR A 64 -13.58 6.42 1.81
C TYR A 64 -13.34 6.26 0.31
N LEU A 65 -12.62 5.22 -0.12
CA LEU A 65 -12.37 4.94 -1.54
C LEU A 65 -13.68 4.68 -2.30
N GLN A 66 -14.61 3.93 -1.72
CA GLN A 66 -15.94 3.69 -2.30
C GLN A 66 -16.73 4.99 -2.46
N SER A 67 -16.62 5.92 -1.50
CA SER A 67 -17.28 7.23 -1.58
C SER A 67 -16.80 8.13 -2.72
N LYS A 68 -15.67 7.78 -3.36
CA LYS A 68 -15.12 8.52 -4.52
C LYS A 68 -15.76 8.13 -5.85
N GLY A 69 -16.71 7.23 -5.85
CA GLY A 69 -17.42 6.83 -7.08
C GLY A 69 -16.63 5.86 -7.95
N LEU A 70 -15.55 5.28 -7.44
CA LEU A 70 -14.81 4.21 -8.12
C LEU A 70 -15.71 2.98 -8.26
N GLN A 71 -15.68 2.37 -9.44
CA GLN A 71 -16.48 1.18 -9.72
C GLN A 71 -15.75 -0.09 -9.24
N LYS A 72 -16.50 -1.16 -8.94
CA LYS A 72 -15.93 -2.46 -8.59
C LYS A 72 -14.90 -2.90 -9.64
N GLY A 73 -13.72 -3.31 -9.18
CA GLY A 73 -12.60 -3.67 -10.05
C GLY A 73 -11.74 -2.51 -10.52
N ALA A 74 -12.07 -1.26 -10.14
CA ALA A 74 -11.21 -0.11 -10.41
C ALA A 74 -9.80 -0.33 -9.85
N ARG A 75 -8.80 0.11 -10.56
CA ARG A 75 -7.40 -0.07 -10.20
C ARG A 75 -6.90 1.12 -9.39
N VAL A 76 -6.34 0.80 -8.21
CA VAL A 76 -5.78 1.79 -7.28
C VAL A 76 -4.28 1.55 -7.15
N ALA A 77 -3.49 2.52 -7.56
CA ALA A 77 -2.04 2.47 -7.46
C ALA A 77 -1.57 2.79 -6.02
N LEU A 78 -0.59 2.02 -5.53
CA LEU A 78 0.05 2.23 -4.24
C LEU A 78 1.52 2.56 -4.47
N MET A 79 1.92 3.83 -4.25
CA MET A 79 3.29 4.31 -4.46
C MET A 79 3.93 4.72 -3.14
N MET A 80 4.40 3.74 -2.40
CA MET A 80 5.06 3.94 -1.10
C MET A 80 6.00 2.78 -0.77
N PRO A 81 7.04 3.00 0.06
CA PRO A 81 7.90 1.93 0.56
C PRO A 81 7.18 1.10 1.65
N ASN A 82 7.92 0.21 2.30
CA ASN A 82 7.43 -0.63 3.40
C ASN A 82 7.20 0.19 4.68
N VAL A 83 6.07 0.88 4.74
CA VAL A 83 5.59 1.66 5.89
C VAL A 83 4.27 1.10 6.39
N LEU A 84 3.81 1.48 7.59
CA LEU A 84 2.57 0.97 8.17
C LEU A 84 1.33 1.29 7.32
N GLN A 85 1.36 2.36 6.55
CA GLN A 85 0.29 2.74 5.62
C GLN A 85 0.11 1.74 4.46
N TYR A 86 1.19 1.02 4.07
CA TYR A 86 1.13 0.11 2.94
C TYR A 86 0.18 -1.07 3.14
N PRO A 87 0.28 -1.86 4.23
CA PRO A 87 -0.68 -2.94 4.48
C PRO A 87 -2.11 -2.43 4.73
N VAL A 88 -2.28 -1.25 5.34
CA VAL A 88 -3.59 -0.62 5.51
C VAL A 88 -4.21 -0.30 4.15
N ALA A 89 -3.46 0.36 3.26
CA ALA A 89 -3.93 0.70 1.91
C ALA A 89 -4.22 -0.55 1.08
N THR A 90 -3.37 -1.56 1.14
CA THR A 90 -3.56 -2.84 0.42
C THR A 90 -4.86 -3.51 0.85
N ALA A 91 -5.06 -3.69 2.16
CA ALA A 91 -6.27 -4.30 2.70
C ALA A 91 -7.53 -3.48 2.35
N ALA A 92 -7.44 -2.14 2.45
CA ALA A 92 -8.54 -1.24 2.13
C ALA A 92 -8.99 -1.34 0.67
N VAL A 93 -8.04 -1.33 -0.26
CA VAL A 93 -8.31 -1.43 -1.70
C VAL A 93 -8.99 -2.76 -2.03
N LEU A 94 -8.47 -3.87 -1.51
CA LEU A 94 -9.03 -5.20 -1.74
C LEU A 94 -10.44 -5.33 -1.13
N ARG A 95 -10.65 -4.89 0.11
CA ARG A 95 -11.95 -4.92 0.82
C ARG A 95 -12.98 -4.01 0.14
N ALA A 96 -12.56 -2.92 -0.47
CA ALA A 96 -13.44 -2.05 -1.25
C ALA A 96 -13.89 -2.66 -2.58
N GLY A 97 -13.35 -3.82 -2.96
CA GLY A 97 -13.65 -4.51 -4.22
C GLY A 97 -12.83 -3.98 -5.40
N PHE A 98 -11.68 -3.36 -5.13
CA PHE A 98 -10.79 -2.80 -6.12
C PHE A 98 -9.54 -3.66 -6.33
N ALA A 99 -8.77 -3.37 -7.38
CA ALA A 99 -7.50 -4.03 -7.68
C ALA A 99 -6.32 -3.16 -7.24
N VAL A 100 -5.34 -3.77 -6.57
CA VAL A 100 -4.09 -3.10 -6.17
C VAL A 100 -3.11 -3.10 -7.34
N VAL A 101 -2.54 -1.93 -7.65
CA VAL A 101 -1.41 -1.77 -8.56
C VAL A 101 -0.20 -1.30 -7.76
N ASN A 102 0.75 -2.20 -7.55
CA ASN A 102 1.98 -1.84 -6.82
C ASN A 102 2.92 -1.03 -7.71
N VAL A 103 3.32 0.14 -7.22
CA VAL A 103 4.20 1.08 -7.93
C VAL A 103 5.50 1.27 -7.16
N ASN A 104 6.63 1.11 -7.85
CA ASN A 104 7.92 1.39 -7.24
C ASN A 104 8.04 2.90 -6.93
N PRO A 105 8.22 3.30 -5.66
CA PRO A 105 8.31 4.71 -5.29
C PRO A 105 9.53 5.45 -5.87
N LEU A 106 10.52 4.71 -6.38
CA LEU A 106 11.73 5.27 -7.00
C LEU A 106 11.62 5.44 -8.51
N TYR A 107 10.47 5.16 -9.12
CA TYR A 107 10.26 5.37 -10.54
C TYR A 107 10.47 6.83 -10.96
N THR A 108 11.10 6.98 -12.10
CA THR A 108 11.14 8.26 -12.83
C THR A 108 9.73 8.64 -13.31
N PRO A 109 9.48 9.93 -13.64
CA PRO A 109 8.18 10.32 -14.20
C PRO A 109 7.78 9.48 -15.42
N ARG A 110 8.73 9.15 -16.31
CA ARG A 110 8.47 8.36 -17.52
C ARG A 110 7.98 6.93 -17.18
N GLU A 111 8.66 6.27 -16.26
CA GLU A 111 8.30 4.91 -15.82
C GLU A 111 6.94 4.91 -15.11
N LEU A 112 6.70 5.89 -14.23
CA LEU A 112 5.42 6.05 -13.54
C LEU A 112 4.28 6.30 -14.51
N GLU A 113 4.46 7.21 -15.47
CA GLU A 113 3.45 7.50 -16.51
C GLU A 113 3.11 6.25 -17.31
N HIS A 114 4.12 5.48 -17.73
CA HIS A 114 3.93 4.23 -18.44
C HIS A 114 3.11 3.24 -17.63
N GLN A 115 3.48 2.98 -16.36
CA GLN A 115 2.76 2.02 -15.52
C GLN A 115 1.33 2.46 -15.23
N LEU A 116 1.08 3.74 -14.95
CA LEU A 116 -0.27 4.24 -14.69
C LEU A 116 -1.18 4.16 -15.92
N LYS A 117 -0.62 4.39 -17.12
CA LYS A 117 -1.35 4.22 -18.40
C LYS A 117 -1.64 2.75 -18.68
N ASP A 118 -0.64 1.90 -18.57
CA ASP A 118 -0.75 0.47 -18.86
C ASP A 118 -1.73 -0.22 -17.91
N SER A 119 -1.64 0.06 -16.61
CA SER A 119 -2.57 -0.46 -15.62
C SER A 119 -3.96 0.17 -15.72
N GLY A 120 -4.11 1.36 -16.29
CA GLY A 120 -5.34 2.13 -16.27
C GLY A 120 -5.80 2.49 -14.84
N ALA A 121 -4.87 2.77 -13.93
CA ALA A 121 -5.20 3.15 -12.56
C ALA A 121 -6.04 4.44 -12.52
N GLU A 122 -7.13 4.42 -11.75
CA GLU A 122 -8.05 5.55 -11.59
C GLU A 122 -7.81 6.33 -10.30
N ALA A 123 -7.11 5.75 -9.34
CA ALA A 123 -6.69 6.39 -8.11
C ALA A 123 -5.25 6.01 -7.77
N ILE A 124 -4.58 6.86 -7.01
CA ILE A 124 -3.24 6.58 -6.47
C ILE A 124 -3.16 7.02 -5.00
N ILE A 125 -2.60 6.15 -4.16
CA ILE A 125 -2.21 6.45 -2.78
C ILE A 125 -0.69 6.55 -2.75
N VAL A 126 -0.17 7.70 -2.34
CA VAL A 126 1.26 8.03 -2.44
C VAL A 126 1.75 8.72 -1.18
N LEU A 127 3.00 8.50 -0.79
CA LEU A 127 3.62 9.34 0.24
C LEU A 127 4.06 10.69 -0.32
N GLU A 128 3.97 11.74 0.49
CA GLU A 128 4.33 13.12 0.13
C GLU A 128 5.73 13.26 -0.49
N ASN A 129 6.65 12.36 -0.13
CA ASN A 129 8.01 12.31 -0.69
C ASN A 129 8.04 12.12 -2.20
N PHE A 130 7.06 11.42 -2.75
CA PHE A 130 6.96 11.04 -4.16
C PHE A 130 5.85 11.80 -4.91
N ALA A 131 5.07 12.63 -4.21
CA ALA A 131 3.93 13.35 -4.77
C ALA A 131 4.29 14.26 -5.95
N THR A 132 5.49 14.85 -5.94
CA THR A 132 5.97 15.68 -7.06
C THR A 132 6.15 14.88 -8.35
N THR A 133 6.58 13.62 -8.26
CA THR A 133 6.70 12.74 -9.43
C THR A 133 5.30 12.42 -9.98
N VAL A 134 4.34 12.13 -9.10
CA VAL A 134 2.94 11.90 -9.48
C VAL A 134 2.35 13.14 -10.15
N GLN A 135 2.53 14.33 -9.56
CA GLN A 135 2.01 15.61 -10.09
C GLN A 135 2.44 15.85 -11.54
N LYS A 136 3.69 15.49 -11.89
CA LYS A 136 4.21 15.68 -13.25
C LYS A 136 3.50 14.83 -14.31
N VAL A 137 3.00 13.67 -13.93
CA VAL A 137 2.44 12.70 -14.88
C VAL A 137 0.91 12.64 -14.88
N LEU A 138 0.26 13.18 -13.85
CA LEU A 138 -1.19 13.17 -13.72
C LEU A 138 -1.94 13.60 -14.99
N PRO A 139 -1.57 14.71 -15.68
CA PRO A 139 -2.29 15.17 -16.86
C PRO A 139 -2.34 14.15 -18.00
N ASN A 140 -1.42 13.21 -18.01
CA ASN A 140 -1.29 12.20 -19.06
C ASN A 140 -1.87 10.82 -18.67
N THR A 141 -2.54 10.69 -17.52
CA THR A 141 -3.02 9.42 -16.98
C THR A 141 -4.53 9.43 -16.75
N ALA A 142 -5.12 8.26 -16.47
CA ALA A 142 -6.52 8.12 -16.10
C ALA A 142 -6.80 8.37 -14.60
N VAL A 143 -5.79 8.74 -13.81
CA VAL A 143 -5.90 8.95 -12.37
C VAL A 143 -6.77 10.17 -12.07
N LYS A 144 -7.89 9.95 -11.37
CA LYS A 144 -8.87 10.97 -10.95
C LYS A 144 -8.69 11.37 -9.49
N HIS A 145 -8.17 10.46 -8.65
CA HIS A 145 -8.06 10.65 -7.21
C HIS A 145 -6.63 10.41 -6.75
N VAL A 146 -6.06 11.40 -6.05
CA VAL A 146 -4.74 11.30 -5.44
C VAL A 146 -4.89 11.44 -3.92
N ILE A 147 -4.50 10.39 -3.19
CA ILE A 147 -4.49 10.38 -1.73
C ILE A 147 -3.03 10.45 -1.29
N VAL A 148 -2.71 11.50 -0.54
CA VAL A 148 -1.33 11.74 -0.07
C VAL A 148 -1.27 11.46 1.42
N GLY A 149 -0.37 10.57 1.81
CA GLY A 149 -0.02 10.31 3.20
C GLY A 149 1.39 10.80 3.52
N SER A 150 1.70 11.00 4.79
CA SER A 150 3.04 11.33 5.26
C SER A 150 3.69 10.12 5.93
N MET A 151 5.01 10.02 5.90
CA MET A 151 5.73 8.86 6.44
C MET A 151 5.43 8.62 7.93
N GLY A 152 5.22 9.68 8.70
CA GLY A 152 4.98 9.64 10.13
C GLY A 152 3.53 9.45 10.56
N ASP A 153 2.54 9.43 9.65
CA ASP A 153 1.12 9.51 10.02
C ASP A 153 0.66 8.38 10.97
N LEU A 154 1.22 7.18 10.87
CA LEU A 154 0.90 6.05 11.75
C LEU A 154 1.94 5.80 12.85
N LEU A 155 2.89 6.71 13.06
CA LEU A 155 3.96 6.57 14.06
C LEU A 155 3.64 7.26 15.41
N GLY A 156 2.44 7.84 15.59
CA GLY A 156 2.06 8.58 16.79
C GLY A 156 2.93 9.83 16.99
N LEU A 157 3.31 10.13 18.24
CA LEU A 157 4.11 11.33 18.55
C LEU A 157 5.47 11.36 17.82
N LYS A 158 6.12 10.20 17.64
CA LYS A 158 7.35 10.10 16.83
C LYS A 158 7.11 10.55 15.39
N GLY A 159 5.91 10.34 14.87
CA GLY A 159 5.55 10.69 13.49
C GLY A 159 5.60 12.19 13.22
N VAL A 160 5.27 13.02 14.19
CA VAL A 160 5.38 14.48 14.06
C VAL A 160 6.84 14.87 13.81
N ILE A 161 7.77 14.30 14.56
CA ILE A 161 9.21 14.56 14.39
C ILE A 161 9.70 14.04 13.03
N VAL A 162 9.29 12.83 12.66
CA VAL A 162 9.64 12.23 11.36
C VAL A 162 9.15 13.11 10.21
N ASN A 163 7.91 13.56 10.24
CA ASN A 163 7.35 14.43 9.21
C ASN A 163 8.08 15.79 9.13
N LEU A 164 8.44 16.39 10.26
CA LEU A 164 9.23 17.62 10.30
C LEU A 164 10.60 17.44 9.64
N VAL A 165 11.34 16.40 10.03
CA VAL A 165 12.68 16.11 9.45
C VAL A 165 12.61 15.81 7.96
N VAL A 166 11.63 15.06 7.52
CA VAL A 166 11.43 14.72 6.10
C VAL A 166 11.13 15.98 5.27
N ARG A 167 10.28 16.87 5.78
CA ARG A 167 9.92 18.12 5.11
C ARG A 167 11.08 19.11 5.05
N ASP A 168 11.85 19.23 6.13
CA ASP A 168 13.02 20.09 6.19
C ASP A 168 14.10 19.67 5.17
N ARG A 169 14.44 18.38 5.10
CA ARG A 169 15.38 17.84 4.11
C ARG A 169 14.93 18.08 2.66
N LYS A 170 13.65 18.08 2.39
CA LYS A 170 13.10 18.37 1.06
C LYS A 170 13.24 19.84 0.72
N SER A 171 12.99 20.74 1.67
CA SER A 171 13.18 22.19 1.54
C SER A 171 14.64 22.54 1.26
N THR A 172 15.57 21.95 1.98
CA THR A 172 17.02 22.17 1.81
C THR A 172 17.52 21.72 0.44
N ARG A 173 17.03 20.60 -0.10
CA ARG A 173 17.39 20.14 -1.46
C ARG A 173 16.86 21.06 -2.56
N LEU A 174 15.66 21.61 -2.41
CA LEU A 174 15.10 22.57 -3.38
C LEU A 174 15.90 23.87 -3.42
N ASN A 175 16.39 24.36 -2.27
CA ASN A 175 17.21 25.56 -2.21
C ASN A 175 18.63 25.37 -2.74
N SER A 176 19.17 24.15 -2.73
CA SER A 176 20.53 23.86 -3.27
C SER A 176 20.56 23.64 -4.79
N SER A 177 19.41 23.40 -5.43
CA SER A 177 19.31 23.24 -6.89
C SER A 177 19.09 24.56 -7.66
N HIS A 178 19.06 25.69 -6.95
CA HIS A 178 18.95 27.05 -7.51
C HIS A 178 20.22 27.88 -7.33
N ARG A 179 21.36 27.23 -7.06
CA ARG A 179 22.70 27.89 -7.07
C ARG A 179 23.57 27.33 -8.16
#